data_f78fa10fbab18804483cc627c5328bb5
#
_entry.id   f78fa10fbab18804483cc627c5328bb5
#
_cell.length_a   1.000
_cell.length_b   1.000
_cell.length_c   1.000
_cell.angle_alpha   90.00
_cell.angle_beta   90.00
_cell.angle_gamma   90.00
#
_symmetry.space_group_name_H-M   'P 1'
#
loop_
_entity.id
_entity.type
_entity.pdbx_description
1 polymer ?
#
loop_
_entity_poly.entity_id
_entity_poly.type
_entity_poly.pdbx_seq_one_letter_code
_entity_poly.pdbx_strand_id
1 'polypeptide(L)'
;MGEKLKIKLSIADRIYPLTVDTSQEEGLRSASKKIDTMIKQFEESYAVRDKQDVLAMCALQFASQVEQKSGEHAIDGTETIARLNKINDLLAKELGK
;
A
#
# COMPACT_ATOMS: atom_id res chain seq x y z
N MET A 1 -18.57 14.71 -15.39
CA MET A 1 -17.44 15.21 -14.79
C MET A 1 -17.72 15.74 -13.39
N GLY A 2 -17.06 15.26 -12.41
CA GLY A 2 -17.07 15.89 -11.13
C GLY A 2 -18.24 15.65 -10.23
N GLU A 3 -19.05 14.65 -10.47
CA GLU A 3 -20.03 14.29 -9.47
C GLU A 3 -19.31 13.69 -8.29
N LYS A 4 -19.68 14.14 -7.09
CA LYS A 4 -19.07 13.64 -5.87
C LYS A 4 -19.91 12.52 -5.29
N LEU A 5 -19.24 11.55 -4.72
CA LEU A 5 -19.88 10.39 -4.15
C LEU A 5 -19.28 10.15 -2.77
N LYS A 6 -20.13 9.86 -1.80
CA LYS A 6 -19.66 9.50 -0.47
C LYS A 6 -19.55 8.00 -0.38
N ILE A 7 -18.36 7.53 -0.06
CA ILE A 7 -18.12 6.10 0.07
C ILE A 7 -17.47 5.82 1.41
N LYS A 8 -17.49 4.56 1.81
CA LYS A 8 -16.79 4.11 3.01
C LYS A 8 -15.81 3.02 2.62
N LEU A 9 -14.57 3.19 3.02
CA LEU A 9 -13.55 2.19 2.77
C LEU A 9 -13.08 1.58 4.08
N SER A 10 -12.97 0.27 4.09
CA SER A 10 -12.43 -0.44 5.24
C SER A 10 -10.94 -0.67 5.03
N ILE A 11 -10.14 -0.16 5.95
CA ILE A 11 -8.69 -0.31 5.89
C ILE A 11 -8.21 -0.63 7.30
N ALA A 12 -7.50 -1.73 7.45
CA ALA A 12 -6.92 -2.11 8.73
C ALA A 12 -7.97 -2.15 9.85
N ASP A 13 -9.12 -2.72 9.53
CA ASP A 13 -10.23 -2.91 10.48
C ASP A 13 -10.94 -1.63 10.90
N ARG A 14 -10.69 -0.54 10.20
CA ARG A 14 -11.39 0.71 10.44
C ARG A 14 -12.09 1.17 9.18
N ILE A 15 -13.17 1.90 9.37
CA ILE A 15 -13.97 2.41 8.26
C ILE A 15 -13.72 3.90 8.12
N TYR A 16 -13.39 4.31 6.90
CA TYR A 16 -13.08 5.71 6.60
C TYR A 16 -14.09 6.25 5.59
N PRO A 17 -14.85 7.27 5.97
CA PRO A 17 -15.75 7.91 5.00
C PRO A 17 -14.98 8.87 4.12
N LEU A 18 -15.21 8.79 2.83
CA LEU A 18 -14.52 9.62 1.86
C LEU A 18 -15.51 10.21 0.89
N THR A 19 -15.24 11.42 0.45
CA THR A 19 -15.98 12.04 -0.64
C THR A 19 -15.07 12.09 -1.84
N VAL A 20 -15.44 11.41 -2.90
CA VAL A 20 -14.57 11.22 -4.06
C VAL A 20 -15.37 11.46 -5.34
N ASP A 21 -14.66 11.65 -6.44
CA ASP A 21 -15.30 11.67 -7.74
C ASP A 21 -15.77 10.26 -8.10
N THR A 22 -16.91 10.19 -8.80
CA THR A 22 -17.42 8.88 -9.21
C THR A 22 -16.40 8.11 -10.02
N SER A 23 -15.56 8.80 -10.78
CA SER A 23 -14.54 8.15 -11.58
C SER A 23 -13.45 7.50 -10.73
N GLN A 24 -13.34 7.87 -9.46
CA GLN A 24 -12.30 7.34 -8.59
C GLN A 24 -12.76 6.17 -7.74
N GLU A 25 -14.06 5.92 -7.68
CA GLU A 25 -14.59 4.96 -6.73
C GLU A 25 -14.01 3.57 -6.92
N GLU A 26 -14.03 3.08 -8.15
CA GLU A 26 -13.58 1.72 -8.42
C GLU A 26 -12.10 1.55 -8.08
N GLY A 27 -11.30 2.54 -8.48
CA GLY A 27 -9.87 2.50 -8.17
C GLY A 27 -9.58 2.52 -6.69
N LEU A 28 -10.33 3.32 -5.95
CA LEU A 28 -10.11 3.40 -4.50
C LEU A 28 -10.55 2.14 -3.79
N ARG A 29 -11.63 1.52 -4.23
CA ARG A 29 -12.05 0.24 -3.66
C ARG A 29 -11.04 -0.85 -3.95
N SER A 30 -10.51 -0.87 -5.16
CA SER A 30 -9.46 -1.81 -5.51
C SER A 30 -8.20 -1.57 -4.68
N ALA A 31 -7.86 -0.30 -4.48
CA ALA A 31 -6.69 0.05 -3.67
C ALA A 31 -6.83 -0.41 -2.22
N SER A 32 -8.03 -0.23 -1.65
CA SER A 32 -8.23 -0.65 -0.26
C SER A 32 -8.09 -2.17 -0.12
N LYS A 33 -8.54 -2.91 -1.11
CA LYS A 33 -8.37 -4.37 -1.10
C LYS A 33 -6.89 -4.76 -1.18
N LYS A 34 -6.13 -4.05 -2.00
CA LYS A 34 -4.69 -4.30 -2.08
C LYS A 34 -4.01 -4.03 -0.76
N ILE A 35 -4.40 -2.96 -0.09
CA ILE A 35 -3.84 -2.64 1.21
C ILE A 35 -4.14 -3.75 2.21
N ASP A 36 -5.39 -4.20 2.27
CA ASP A 36 -5.76 -5.26 3.21
C ASP A 36 -5.02 -6.56 2.92
N THR A 37 -4.86 -6.90 1.65
CA THR A 37 -4.09 -8.09 1.27
C THR A 37 -2.64 -7.96 1.72
N MET A 38 -2.06 -6.80 1.51
CA MET A 38 -0.68 -6.56 1.89
C MET A 38 -0.50 -6.59 3.40
N ILE A 39 -1.47 -6.05 4.14
CA ILE A 39 -1.45 -6.11 5.60
C ILE A 39 -1.38 -7.57 6.07
N LYS A 40 -2.23 -8.42 5.50
CA LYS A 40 -2.22 -9.82 5.88
C LYS A 40 -0.91 -10.49 5.55
N GLN A 41 -0.34 -10.19 4.40
CA GLN A 41 0.94 -10.76 4.01
C GLN A 41 2.05 -10.37 4.97
N PHE A 42 2.09 -9.10 5.36
CA PHE A 42 3.11 -8.65 6.28
C PHE A 42 2.90 -9.22 7.68
N GLU A 43 1.66 -9.34 8.11
CA GLU A 43 1.39 -9.92 9.43
C GLU A 43 1.78 -11.40 9.48
N GLU A 44 1.65 -12.11 8.37
CA GLU A 44 2.04 -13.51 8.32
C GLU A 44 3.53 -13.70 8.20
N SER A 45 4.20 -12.78 7.51
CA SER A 45 5.61 -12.94 7.19
C SER A 45 6.54 -12.29 8.21
N TYR A 46 6.07 -11.29 8.91
CA TYR A 46 6.92 -10.51 9.81
C TYR A 46 6.26 -10.35 11.16
N ALA A 47 7.08 -10.23 12.19
CA ALA A 47 6.58 -9.98 13.53
C ALA A 47 6.32 -8.48 13.69
N VAL A 48 5.12 -8.05 13.38
CA VAL A 48 4.75 -6.65 13.54
C VAL A 48 3.99 -6.49 14.86
N ARG A 49 4.16 -5.33 15.47
CA ARG A 49 3.60 -5.09 16.79
C ARG A 49 2.15 -4.68 16.73
N ASP A 50 1.80 -3.81 15.79
CA ASP A 50 0.44 -3.32 15.72
C ASP A 50 0.12 -2.90 14.29
N LYS A 51 -1.12 -2.46 14.09
CA LYS A 51 -1.57 -2.08 12.77
C LYS A 51 -0.85 -0.84 12.24
N GLN A 52 -0.43 0.04 13.13
CA GLN A 52 0.30 1.22 12.67
C GLN A 52 1.62 0.83 12.01
N ASP A 53 2.34 -0.10 12.60
CA ASP A 53 3.60 -0.58 12.03
C ASP A 53 3.38 -1.21 10.67
N VAL A 54 2.39 -2.07 10.54
CA VAL A 54 2.15 -2.73 9.27
C VAL A 54 1.66 -1.76 8.22
N LEU A 55 0.87 -0.76 8.61
CA LEU A 55 0.45 0.27 7.67
C LEU A 55 1.62 1.12 7.20
N ALA A 56 2.57 1.41 8.09
CA ALA A 56 3.76 2.13 7.70
C ALA A 56 4.56 1.35 6.65
N MET A 57 4.66 0.04 6.82
CA MET A 57 5.33 -0.79 5.83
C MET A 57 4.61 -0.75 4.49
N CYS A 58 3.30 -0.84 4.51
CA CYS A 58 2.52 -0.76 3.28
C CYS A 58 2.69 0.60 2.60
N ALA A 59 2.64 1.67 3.38
CA ALA A 59 2.76 3.01 2.83
C ALA A 59 4.13 3.20 2.19
N LEU A 60 5.17 2.73 2.85
CA LEU A 60 6.50 2.88 2.30
C LEU A 60 6.67 2.09 1.01
N GLN A 61 6.10 0.90 0.96
CA GLN A 61 6.19 0.09 -0.24
C GLN A 61 5.48 0.76 -1.41
N PHE A 62 4.27 1.27 -1.19
CA PHE A 62 3.55 1.95 -2.25
C PHE A 62 4.26 3.23 -2.68
N ALA A 63 4.77 3.99 -1.73
CA ALA A 63 5.50 5.22 -2.06
C ALA A 63 6.75 4.91 -2.87
N SER A 64 7.45 3.83 -2.53
CA SER A 64 8.60 3.39 -3.30
C SER A 64 8.25 3.09 -4.74
N GLN A 65 7.12 2.43 -4.95
CA GLN A 65 6.69 2.13 -6.30
C GLN A 65 6.44 3.39 -7.10
N VAL A 66 5.82 4.39 -6.47
CA VAL A 66 5.57 5.66 -7.12
C VAL A 66 6.88 6.35 -7.48
N GLU A 67 7.82 6.36 -6.56
CA GLU A 67 9.12 7.00 -6.81
C GLU A 67 9.86 6.32 -7.95
N GLN A 68 9.81 5.02 -8.02
CA GLN A 68 10.48 4.31 -9.09
C GLN A 68 9.84 4.61 -10.44
N LYS A 69 8.51 4.65 -10.49
CA LYS A 69 7.83 4.98 -11.73
C LYS A 69 8.14 6.40 -12.18
N SER A 70 8.26 7.32 -11.23
CA SER A 70 8.56 8.72 -11.56
C SER A 70 10.00 8.90 -12.03
N GLY A 71 10.93 8.16 -11.43
CA GLY A 71 12.34 8.37 -11.69
C GLY A 71 12.88 7.56 -12.83
N GLU A 72 12.23 6.49 -13.20
CA GLU A 72 12.76 5.57 -14.20
C GLU A 72 11.67 5.17 -15.15
N HIS A 73 11.90 5.43 -16.41
CA HIS A 73 10.85 5.23 -17.39
C HIS A 73 10.86 3.88 -18.08
N ALA A 74 11.98 3.24 -18.10
CA ALA A 74 12.11 2.02 -18.89
C ALA A 74 12.70 0.92 -18.06
N ILE A 75 12.17 0.73 -16.89
CA ILE A 75 12.66 -0.30 -15.99
C ILE A 75 12.06 -1.62 -16.34
N ASP A 76 12.86 -2.65 -16.39
CA ASP A 76 12.30 -3.98 -16.52
C ASP A 76 11.69 -4.40 -15.17
N GLY A 77 10.70 -5.29 -15.24
CA GLY A 77 9.98 -5.68 -14.04
C GLY A 77 10.86 -6.36 -13.01
N THR A 78 11.91 -7.04 -13.48
CA THR A 78 12.80 -7.75 -12.58
C THR A 78 13.52 -6.79 -11.66
N GLU A 79 14.02 -5.69 -12.22
CA GLU A 79 14.73 -4.71 -11.41
C GLU A 79 13.81 -4.07 -10.38
N THR A 80 12.58 -3.74 -10.80
CA THR A 80 11.62 -3.15 -9.90
C THR A 80 11.29 -4.08 -8.73
N ILE A 81 11.07 -5.36 -9.03
CA ILE A 81 10.76 -6.34 -8.01
C ILE A 81 11.92 -6.48 -7.03
N ALA A 82 13.15 -6.51 -7.54
CA ALA A 82 14.31 -6.63 -6.68
C ALA A 82 14.42 -5.47 -5.70
N ARG A 83 14.13 -4.26 -6.17
CA ARG A 83 14.16 -3.09 -5.29
C ARG A 83 13.11 -3.16 -4.20
N LEU A 84 11.89 -3.58 -4.56
CA LEU A 84 10.83 -3.71 -3.58
C LEU A 84 11.16 -4.76 -2.54
N ASN A 85 11.72 -5.88 -2.96
CA ASN A 85 12.11 -6.92 -2.03
C ASN A 85 13.18 -6.42 -1.07
N LYS A 86 14.13 -5.64 -1.57
CA LYS A 86 15.18 -5.09 -0.74
C LYS A 86 14.63 -4.15 0.32
N ILE A 87 13.65 -3.33 -0.05
CA ILE A 87 13.01 -2.42 0.89
C ILE A 87 12.26 -3.20 1.95
N ASN A 88 11.55 -4.23 1.56
CA ASN A 88 10.84 -5.07 2.50
C ASN A 88 11.81 -5.73 3.50
N ASP A 89 12.95 -6.19 3.02
CA ASP A 89 13.95 -6.79 3.90
C ASP A 89 14.48 -5.79 4.92
N LEU A 90 14.72 -4.56 4.49
CA LEU A 90 15.18 -3.51 5.40
C LEU A 90 14.13 -3.21 6.45
N LEU A 91 12.87 -3.12 6.06
CA LEU A 91 11.79 -2.87 7.00
C LEU A 91 11.66 -4.02 7.99
N ALA A 92 11.79 -5.25 7.52
CA ALA A 92 11.72 -6.40 8.39
C ALA A 92 12.80 -6.36 9.45
N LYS A 93 14.02 -5.97 9.08
CA LYS A 93 15.11 -5.83 10.05
C LYS A 93 14.79 -4.78 11.10
N GLU A 94 14.24 -3.64 10.67
CA GLU A 94 13.94 -2.56 11.59
C GLU A 94 12.81 -2.94 12.54
N LEU A 95 11.76 -3.55 12.03
CA LEU A 95 10.57 -3.83 12.82
C LEU A 95 10.63 -5.16 13.54
N GLY A 96 11.49 -6.04 13.11
CA GLY A 96 11.60 -7.36 13.72
C GLY A 96 12.47 -7.44 14.94
N LYS A 97 13.02 -6.33 15.35
CA LYS A 97 13.91 -6.33 16.53
C LYS A 97 13.17 -6.53 17.84
#